data_6a6f4929a690199cbebf56f202d8b295
#
_entry.id   6a6f4929a690199cbebf56f202d8b295
#
_cell.length_a   1.000
_cell.length_b   1.000
_cell.length_c   1.000
_cell.angle_alpha   90.00
_cell.angle_beta   90.00
_cell.angle_gamma   90.00
#
_symmetry.space_group_name_H-M   'P 1'
#
loop_
_entity.id
_entity.type
_entity.pdbx_description
1 polymer ?
#
loop_
_entity_poly.entity_id
_entity_poly.type
_entity_poly.pdbx_seq_one_letter_code
_entity_poly.pdbx_strand_id
1 'polypeptide(L)'
;MHEGKNAKYVVDTPKKNAKYPSYRVKNDPKVVKPIVQVDADTVPGAEFYAETKWILPGDKKEIKLCESHTHNFGEMLGFFGYNYDDIQDLGAEIEITIDNEKHKVTKSFTAFVPPGVQHGPVIIRNIVRPIFHVSSGPTKVYK
;
A
#
# COMPACT_ATOMS: atom_id res chain seq x y z
N MET A 1 7.75 -11.21 21.31
CA MET A 1 8.43 -9.92 21.58
C MET A 1 9.92 -10.06 21.25
N HIS A 2 10.47 -9.05 20.62
CA HIS A 2 11.88 -9.05 20.28
C HIS A 2 12.73 -8.45 21.38
N GLU A 3 13.87 -9.08 21.63
CA GLU A 3 14.83 -8.61 22.61
C GLU A 3 16.23 -8.51 22.00
N GLY A 4 17.10 -7.76 22.63
CA GLY A 4 18.47 -7.57 22.19
C GLY A 4 18.70 -6.21 21.55
N LYS A 5 19.98 -5.90 21.33
CA LYS A 5 20.41 -4.58 20.84
C LYS A 5 19.89 -4.22 19.43
N ASN A 6 19.52 -5.23 18.65
CA ASN A 6 19.02 -5.03 17.29
C ASN A 6 17.49 -5.16 17.17
N ALA A 7 16.78 -5.33 18.29
CA ALA A 7 15.33 -5.42 18.27
C ALA A 7 14.66 -4.16 17.69
N LYS A 8 15.33 -3.02 17.80
CA LYS A 8 14.85 -1.74 17.25
C LYS A 8 14.70 -1.73 15.74
N TYR A 9 15.31 -2.68 15.04
CA TYR A 9 15.19 -2.80 13.58
C TYR A 9 14.01 -3.66 13.13
N VAL A 10 13.33 -4.31 14.06
CA VAL A 10 12.22 -5.23 13.75
C VAL A 10 10.91 -4.58 14.20
N VAL A 11 10.02 -4.31 13.24
CA VAL A 11 8.74 -3.67 13.49
C VAL A 11 7.65 -4.73 13.38
N ASP A 12 6.96 -5.01 14.48
CA ASP A 12 5.93 -6.05 14.56
C ASP A 12 4.57 -5.52 15.02
N THR A 13 4.41 -4.21 15.13
CA THR A 13 3.14 -3.57 15.50
C THR A 13 2.82 -2.44 14.53
N PRO A 14 1.53 -2.12 14.33
CA PRO A 14 1.16 -1.00 13.47
C PRO A 14 1.74 0.32 13.97
N LYS A 15 2.07 1.21 13.04
CA LYS A 15 2.58 2.54 13.38
C LYS A 15 1.51 3.32 14.13
N LYS A 16 1.86 3.82 15.31
CA LYS A 16 0.97 4.65 16.13
C LYS A 16 0.95 6.08 15.62
N ASN A 17 -0.22 6.72 15.70
CA ASN A 17 -0.39 8.12 15.33
C ASN A 17 0.09 8.44 13.90
N ALA A 18 -0.09 7.50 12.99
CA ALA A 18 0.27 7.68 11.60
C ALA A 18 -0.54 8.82 11.00
N LYS A 19 0.14 9.74 10.30
CA LYS A 19 -0.49 10.84 9.58
C LYS A 19 -0.24 10.63 8.10
N TYR A 20 -1.29 10.83 7.32
CA TYR A 20 -1.23 10.61 5.88
C TYR A 20 -1.58 11.88 5.13
N PRO A 21 -1.06 12.04 3.89
CA PRO A 21 -1.45 13.16 3.05
C PRO A 21 -2.95 13.20 2.77
N SER A 22 -3.46 14.39 2.46
CA SER A 22 -4.90 14.61 2.24
C SER A 22 -5.49 13.80 1.09
N TYR A 23 -4.67 13.36 0.12
CA TYR A 23 -5.16 12.54 -0.99
C TYR A 23 -5.41 11.07 -0.60
N ARG A 24 -4.99 10.64 0.59
CA ARG A 24 -5.35 9.32 1.12
C ARG A 24 -6.82 9.29 1.49
N VAL A 25 -7.50 8.26 1.04
CA VAL A 25 -8.90 8.06 1.37
C VAL A 25 -8.99 7.19 2.61
N LYS A 26 -9.78 7.65 3.58
CA LYS A 26 -10.02 6.88 4.80
C LYS A 26 -11.04 5.79 4.49
N ASN A 27 -10.63 4.54 4.69
CA ASN A 27 -11.47 3.38 4.47
C ASN A 27 -11.91 2.75 5.80
N ASP A 28 -12.93 1.88 5.71
CA ASP A 28 -13.38 1.08 6.85
C ASP A 28 -12.19 0.25 7.38
N PRO A 29 -11.83 0.36 8.66
CA PRO A 29 -10.72 -0.39 9.23
C PRO A 29 -10.95 -1.91 9.27
N LYS A 30 -12.19 -2.36 9.02
CA LYS A 30 -12.47 -3.79 8.85
C LYS A 30 -12.09 -4.29 7.47
N VAL A 31 -11.94 -3.40 6.50
CA VAL A 31 -11.61 -3.74 5.11
C VAL A 31 -10.13 -3.45 4.81
N VAL A 32 -9.65 -2.27 5.16
CA VAL A 32 -8.26 -1.88 4.95
C VAL A 32 -7.55 -1.87 6.30
N LYS A 33 -6.69 -2.86 6.52
CA LYS A 33 -6.03 -3.08 7.81
C LYS A 33 -4.54 -2.86 7.71
N PRO A 34 -4.01 -1.80 8.32
CA PRO A 34 -2.56 -1.62 8.41
C PRO A 34 -1.92 -2.78 9.16
N ILE A 35 -0.74 -3.21 8.70
CA ILE A 35 0.03 -4.27 9.35
C ILE A 35 1.18 -3.63 10.11
N VAL A 36 2.23 -3.28 9.39
CA VAL A 36 3.43 -2.65 9.94
C VAL A 36 3.95 -1.62 8.95
N GLN A 37 4.77 -0.70 9.44
CA GLN A 37 5.37 0.32 8.60
C GLN A 37 6.79 0.60 9.06
N VAL A 38 7.74 0.48 8.14
CA VAL A 38 9.12 0.92 8.35
C VAL A 38 9.27 2.32 7.77
N ASP A 39 9.78 3.23 8.57
CA ASP A 39 10.21 4.57 8.15
C ASP A 39 11.13 5.14 9.23
N ALA A 40 11.55 6.39 9.10
CA ALA A 40 12.47 6.99 10.06
C ALA A 40 11.84 7.22 11.45
N ASP A 41 10.50 7.25 11.53
CA ASP A 41 9.81 7.37 12.82
C ASP A 41 9.76 6.02 13.57
N THR A 42 9.64 4.92 12.85
CA THR A 42 9.56 3.57 13.46
C THR A 42 10.93 2.95 13.66
N VAL A 43 11.87 3.22 12.74
CA VAL A 43 13.24 2.71 12.81
C VAL A 43 14.20 3.88 12.60
N PRO A 44 14.84 4.39 13.67
CA PRO A 44 15.80 5.48 13.54
C PRO A 44 16.89 5.14 12.54
N GLY A 45 17.13 6.03 11.59
CA GLY A 45 18.11 5.83 10.53
C GLY A 45 17.56 5.18 9.26
N ALA A 46 16.29 4.81 9.23
CA ALA A 46 15.68 4.28 8.01
C ALA A 46 15.72 5.34 6.89
N GLU A 47 16.10 4.92 5.69
CA GLU A 47 16.29 5.80 4.54
C GLU A 47 15.13 5.74 3.54
N PHE A 48 14.19 4.84 3.78
CA PHE A 48 13.00 4.67 2.95
C PHE A 48 11.82 4.36 3.85
N TYR A 49 10.62 4.44 3.29
CA TYR A 49 9.44 3.91 3.93
C TYR A 49 8.97 2.63 3.22
N ALA A 50 8.34 1.76 3.99
CA ALA A 50 7.59 0.63 3.45
C ALA A 50 6.34 0.48 4.32
N GLU A 51 5.19 0.68 3.70
CA GLU A 51 3.90 0.59 4.36
C GLU A 51 3.19 -0.67 3.88
N THR A 52 2.72 -1.49 4.82
CA THR A 52 2.03 -2.75 4.50
C THR A 52 0.63 -2.76 5.07
N LYS A 53 -0.30 -3.37 4.33
CA LYS A 53 -1.67 -3.53 4.79
C LYS A 53 -2.34 -4.72 4.11
N TRP A 54 -3.36 -5.24 4.76
CA TRP A 54 -4.29 -6.19 4.17
C TRP A 54 -5.51 -5.45 3.68
N ILE A 55 -6.02 -5.85 2.51
CA ILE A 55 -7.27 -5.35 1.96
C ILE A 55 -8.19 -6.56 1.85
N LEU A 56 -9.33 -6.50 2.53
CA LEU A 56 -10.23 -7.64 2.71
C LEU A 56 -11.53 -7.42 1.95
N PRO A 57 -12.24 -8.51 1.59
CA PRO A 57 -13.60 -8.39 1.10
C PRO A 57 -14.49 -7.64 2.10
N GLY A 58 -15.42 -6.87 1.58
CA GLY A 58 -16.37 -6.09 2.37
C GLY A 58 -17.67 -5.86 1.62
N ASP A 59 -18.53 -5.02 2.18
CA ASP A 59 -19.88 -4.79 1.65
C ASP A 59 -19.91 -3.88 0.43
N LYS A 60 -18.88 -3.06 0.24
CA LYS A 60 -18.84 -2.11 -0.85
C LYS A 60 -18.38 -2.77 -2.14
N LYS A 61 -18.99 -2.40 -3.27
CA LYS A 61 -18.61 -2.90 -4.58
C LYS A 61 -17.23 -2.42 -5.00
N GLU A 62 -16.84 -1.24 -4.53
CA GLU A 62 -15.52 -0.69 -4.81
C GLU A 62 -15.04 0.14 -3.64
N ILE A 63 -13.73 0.22 -3.48
CA ILE A 63 -13.09 1.13 -2.55
C ILE A 63 -12.02 1.94 -3.28
N LYS A 64 -11.76 3.13 -2.79
CA LYS A 64 -10.70 4.01 -3.31
C LYS A 64 -9.64 4.16 -2.23
N LEU A 65 -8.39 3.89 -2.57
CA LEU A 65 -7.28 4.04 -1.63
C LEU A 65 -6.73 5.45 -1.58
N CYS A 66 -6.68 6.12 -2.72
CA CYS A 66 -6.17 7.49 -2.81
C CYS A 66 -6.75 8.23 -4.00
N GLU A 67 -6.69 9.55 -3.92
CA GLU A 67 -6.97 10.45 -5.03
C GLU A 67 -5.72 10.62 -5.89
N SER A 68 -5.87 11.24 -7.04
CA SER A 68 -4.75 11.56 -7.92
C SER A 68 -3.79 12.55 -7.25
N HIS A 69 -2.49 12.28 -7.34
CA HIS A 69 -1.46 13.10 -6.71
C HIS A 69 -0.10 12.90 -7.36
N THR A 70 0.85 13.71 -6.96
CA THR A 70 2.27 13.57 -7.34
C THR A 70 3.13 13.65 -6.08
N HIS A 71 4.34 13.12 -6.16
CA HIS A 71 5.39 13.38 -5.17
C HIS A 71 6.75 13.36 -5.84
N ASN A 72 7.77 13.79 -5.11
CA ASN A 72 9.11 14.02 -5.67
C ASN A 72 10.05 12.81 -5.54
N PHE A 73 9.51 11.65 -5.23
CA PHE A 73 10.27 10.40 -5.16
C PHE A 73 9.57 9.32 -5.98
N GLY A 74 10.34 8.34 -6.43
CA GLY A 74 9.78 7.17 -7.10
C GLY A 74 9.15 6.24 -6.08
N GLU A 75 7.97 5.69 -6.41
CA GLU A 75 7.23 4.84 -5.50
C GLU A 75 6.92 3.49 -6.12
N MET A 76 7.15 2.44 -5.35
CA MET A 76 6.72 1.09 -5.72
C MET A 76 5.39 0.80 -5.04
N LEU A 77 4.43 0.28 -5.80
CA LEU A 77 3.14 -0.19 -5.31
C LEU A 77 3.02 -1.67 -5.66
N GLY A 78 2.76 -2.49 -4.66
CA GLY A 78 2.57 -3.92 -4.85
C GLY A 78 1.19 -4.36 -4.36
N PHE A 79 0.55 -5.24 -5.12
CA PHE A 79 -0.73 -5.85 -4.77
C PHE A 79 -0.66 -7.33 -5.09
N PHE A 80 -0.84 -8.16 -4.08
CA PHE A 80 -0.62 -9.59 -4.20
C PHE A 80 -1.84 -10.36 -3.72
N GLY A 81 -2.32 -11.25 -4.57
CA GLY A 81 -3.46 -12.09 -4.27
C GLY A 81 -3.10 -13.26 -3.36
N TYR A 82 -4.13 -13.83 -2.75
CA TYR A 82 -3.99 -14.93 -1.80
C TYR A 82 -4.73 -16.15 -2.33
N ASN A 83 -4.17 -16.75 -3.40
CA ASN A 83 -4.70 -17.97 -4.03
C ASN A 83 -3.53 -18.94 -4.22
N TYR A 84 -3.49 -19.97 -3.40
CA TYR A 84 -2.38 -20.95 -3.43
C TYR A 84 -2.31 -21.75 -4.73
N ASP A 85 -3.44 -21.92 -5.42
CA ASP A 85 -3.48 -22.67 -6.67
C ASP A 85 -3.03 -21.83 -7.85
N ASP A 86 -3.10 -20.51 -7.75
CA ASP A 86 -2.67 -19.58 -8.77
C ASP A 86 -2.26 -18.24 -8.11
N ILE A 87 -0.99 -18.12 -7.82
CA ILE A 87 -0.44 -16.93 -7.15
C ILE A 87 -0.55 -15.67 -8.01
N GLN A 88 -0.78 -15.81 -9.30
CA GLN A 88 -1.00 -14.66 -10.19
C GLN A 88 -2.43 -14.11 -10.08
N ASP A 89 -3.37 -14.88 -9.54
CA ASP A 89 -4.74 -14.43 -9.40
C ASP A 89 -4.86 -13.45 -8.23
N LEU A 90 -5.16 -12.19 -8.54
CA LEU A 90 -5.30 -11.15 -7.51
C LEU A 90 -6.55 -11.36 -6.64
N GLY A 91 -7.61 -11.94 -7.19
CA GLY A 91 -8.88 -12.06 -6.50
C GLY A 91 -9.64 -10.75 -6.43
N ALA A 92 -9.34 -9.81 -7.31
CA ALA A 92 -9.97 -8.50 -7.41
C ALA A 92 -9.57 -7.84 -8.71
N GLU A 93 -10.17 -6.69 -9.01
CA GLU A 93 -9.73 -5.81 -10.08
C GLU A 93 -9.21 -4.51 -9.48
N ILE A 94 -8.00 -4.12 -9.85
CA ILE A 94 -7.43 -2.84 -9.44
C ILE A 94 -7.31 -1.94 -10.67
N GLU A 95 -7.88 -0.75 -10.55
CA GLU A 95 -7.71 0.31 -11.54
C GLU A 95 -6.75 1.35 -10.95
N ILE A 96 -5.63 1.53 -11.61
CA ILE A 96 -4.66 2.56 -11.25
C ILE A 96 -4.43 3.47 -12.45
N THR A 97 -4.57 4.77 -12.24
CA THR A 97 -4.31 5.77 -13.28
C THR A 97 -2.89 6.30 -13.10
N ILE A 98 -2.09 6.23 -14.16
CA ILE A 98 -0.72 6.75 -14.20
C ILE A 98 -0.62 7.67 -15.40
N ASP A 99 -0.31 8.95 -15.16
CA ASP A 99 -0.18 9.96 -16.21
C ASP A 99 -1.38 9.98 -17.17
N ASN A 100 -2.60 10.06 -16.59
CA ASN A 100 -3.89 10.05 -17.30
C ASN A 100 -4.22 8.76 -18.06
N GLU A 101 -3.45 7.71 -17.84
CA GLU A 101 -3.66 6.42 -18.49
C GLU A 101 -4.16 5.41 -17.45
N LYS A 102 -5.34 4.84 -17.70
CA LYS A 102 -5.97 3.88 -16.78
C LYS A 102 -5.49 2.47 -17.07
N HIS A 103 -5.05 1.80 -16.01
CA HIS A 103 -4.64 0.39 -16.07
C HIS A 103 -5.54 -0.43 -15.17
N LYS A 104 -6.21 -1.42 -15.74
CA LYS A 104 -7.02 -2.38 -14.97
C LYS A 104 -6.26 -3.70 -14.89
N VAL A 105 -6.02 -4.16 -13.67
CA VAL A 105 -5.19 -5.33 -13.42
C VAL A 105 -5.96 -6.31 -12.55
N THR A 106 -6.01 -7.57 -12.98
CA THR A 106 -6.64 -8.66 -12.23
C THR A 106 -5.63 -9.69 -11.75
N LYS A 107 -4.37 -9.44 -11.97
CA LYS A 107 -3.26 -10.31 -11.54
C LYS A 107 -2.49 -9.64 -10.42
N SER A 108 -1.80 -10.45 -9.61
CA SER A 108 -0.82 -9.92 -8.65
C SER A 108 0.23 -9.12 -9.42
N PHE A 109 0.56 -7.91 -8.95
CA PHE A 109 1.46 -7.03 -9.70
C PHE A 109 2.20 -6.06 -8.82
N THR A 110 3.28 -5.52 -9.37
CA THR A 110 3.94 -4.33 -8.85
C THR A 110 3.93 -3.25 -9.93
N ALA A 111 3.83 -2.01 -9.49
CA ALA A 111 3.98 -0.84 -10.36
C ALA A 111 5.07 0.05 -9.78
N PHE A 112 5.80 0.70 -10.66
CA PHE A 112 6.74 1.76 -10.26
C PHE A 112 6.27 3.07 -10.88
N VAL A 113 6.08 4.08 -10.03
CA VAL A 113 5.70 5.42 -10.48
C VAL A 113 6.91 6.33 -10.33
N PRO A 114 7.43 6.88 -11.43
CA PRO A 114 8.59 7.79 -11.36
C PRO A 114 8.28 9.08 -10.58
N PRO A 115 9.32 9.76 -10.06
CA PRO A 115 9.12 11.06 -9.42
C PRO A 115 8.41 12.04 -10.35
N GLY A 116 7.49 12.82 -9.79
CA GLY A 116 6.77 13.85 -10.53
C GLY A 116 5.65 13.38 -11.44
N VAL A 117 5.48 12.08 -11.60
CA VAL A 117 4.41 11.52 -12.44
C VAL A 117 3.13 11.46 -11.64
N GLN A 118 2.06 12.04 -12.19
CA GLN A 118 0.75 12.02 -11.54
C GLN A 118 0.18 10.60 -11.56
N HIS A 119 -0.32 10.15 -10.45
CA HIS A 119 -0.90 8.81 -10.32
C HIS A 119 -2.05 8.81 -9.32
N GLY A 120 -2.91 7.79 -9.47
CA GLY A 120 -4.19 7.72 -8.80
C GLY A 120 -5.28 8.34 -9.67
N PRO A 121 -6.54 8.14 -9.28
CA PRO A 121 -6.97 7.37 -8.13
C PRO A 121 -6.62 5.88 -8.27
N VAL A 122 -6.50 5.21 -7.12
CA VAL A 122 -6.39 3.76 -7.05
C VAL A 122 -7.71 3.22 -6.54
N ILE A 123 -8.39 2.42 -7.36
CA ILE A 123 -9.72 1.90 -7.09
C ILE A 123 -9.67 0.39 -7.15
N ILE A 124 -10.26 -0.27 -6.16
CA ILE A 124 -10.29 -1.74 -6.08
C ILE A 124 -11.73 -2.20 -6.11
N ARG A 125 -12.03 -3.16 -7.00
CA ARG A 125 -13.37 -3.71 -7.20
C ARG A 125 -13.37 -5.22 -7.09
N ASN A 126 -14.52 -5.78 -6.74
CA ASN A 126 -14.76 -7.23 -6.78
C ASN A 126 -13.75 -8.03 -5.96
N ILE A 127 -13.50 -7.59 -4.72
CA ILE A 127 -12.56 -8.25 -3.83
C ILE A 127 -13.19 -9.55 -3.34
N VAL A 128 -12.66 -10.69 -3.75
CA VAL A 128 -13.19 -12.00 -3.34
C VAL A 128 -12.28 -12.72 -2.35
N ARG A 129 -11.01 -12.31 -2.24
CA ARG A 129 -10.03 -12.85 -1.30
C ARG A 129 -9.14 -11.73 -0.77
N PRO A 130 -8.47 -11.94 0.36
CA PRO A 130 -7.55 -10.94 0.90
C PRO A 130 -6.44 -10.56 -0.11
N ILE A 131 -6.08 -9.28 -0.12
CA ILE A 131 -4.99 -8.75 -0.92
C ILE A 131 -3.94 -8.18 0.03
N PHE A 132 -2.68 -8.58 -0.17
CA PHE A 132 -1.56 -7.94 0.51
C PHE A 132 -1.09 -6.76 -0.32
N HIS A 133 -1.04 -5.58 0.30
CA HIS A 133 -0.60 -4.35 -0.36
C HIS A 133 0.61 -3.77 0.35
N VAL A 134 1.62 -3.41 -0.44
CA VAL A 134 2.81 -2.73 0.04
C VAL A 134 3.07 -1.50 -0.83
N SER A 135 3.44 -0.38 -0.21
CA SER A 135 4.00 0.77 -0.91
C SER A 135 5.34 1.13 -0.28
N SER A 136 6.28 1.55 -1.11
CA SER A 136 7.63 1.86 -0.66
C SER A 136 8.26 2.91 -1.54
N GLY A 137 9.07 3.76 -0.96
CA GLY A 137 9.80 4.79 -1.68
C GLY A 137 10.98 5.33 -0.88
N PRO A 138 11.95 5.97 -1.55
CA PRO A 138 13.18 6.44 -0.93
C PRO A 138 13.00 7.80 -0.23
N THR A 139 11.99 7.92 0.58
CA THR A 139 11.80 9.05 1.49
C THR A 139 11.72 8.54 2.91
N LYS A 140 12.26 9.30 3.86
CA LYS A 140 12.37 8.84 5.26
C LYS A 140 11.02 8.63 5.90
N VAL A 141 10.06 9.49 5.61
CA VAL A 141 8.68 9.39 6.12
C VAL A 141 7.75 9.79 4.99
N TYR A 142 6.73 8.99 4.76
CA TYR A 142 5.70 9.29 3.77
C TYR A 142 4.79 10.42 4.30
N LYS A 143 4.73 11.49 3.54
CA LYS A 143 3.91 12.65 3.88
C LYS A 143 3.07 13.12 2.71
#